data_498cc8d4fbf8497ec64a0cdd50af759e
#
_entry.id   498cc8d4fbf8497ec64a0cdd50af759e
#
_cell.length_a   1.000
_cell.length_b   1.000
_cell.length_c   1.000
_cell.angle_alpha   90.00
_cell.angle_beta   90.00
_cell.angle_gamma   90.00
#
_symmetry.space_group_name_H-M   'P 1'
#
loop_
_entity.id
_entity.type
_entity.pdbx_description
1 polymer ?
#
loop_
_entity_poly.entity_id
_entity_poly.type
_entity_poly.pdbx_seq_one_letter_code
_entity_poly.pdbx_strand_id
1 'polypeptide(L)'
;MRNLKQRCGLVAVLALVWSSVPPRIRAEPRLNVLISADMEGVAGVVGEGQVQASSPDYDLGRRMMTAETNAAIAAAFAAGATRVTVVDAHGSGTNLLPREIDRRAILVSGFPMPGGMMQGIGPDQDAVVFIGYHTHAGVAFGILGHTDTDGLRRVVLNGHEVGEFGLNAALAGHFGVPAVFVSGDRAAIDDARGLCPEIEGVVVKEGFTRTSARLIPPEEAQKRISEGVGRALARRAAIPPLRLTVPITLEVELQTTVQADNAALVPGVERVNGTTVRYRSGSMVDIYRFSMLVDRLSG
;
A
#
# COMPACT_ATOMS: atom_id res chain seq x y z
N MET A 1 43.23 -90.31 -27.54
CA MET A 1 43.03 -89.77 -26.21
C MET A 1 43.42 -88.28 -26.21
N ARG A 2 42.55 -87.37 -26.37
CA ARG A 2 42.80 -85.96 -26.17
C ARG A 2 41.47 -85.27 -25.78
N ASN A 3 41.41 -84.78 -24.56
CA ASN A 3 40.29 -84.07 -23.98
C ASN A 3 40.19 -82.66 -24.59
N LEU A 4 39.02 -82.36 -25.10
CA LEU A 4 38.64 -80.97 -25.57
C LEU A 4 37.78 -80.36 -24.48
N LYS A 5 38.34 -79.40 -23.75
CA LYS A 5 37.58 -78.57 -22.76
C LYS A 5 36.88 -77.43 -23.52
N GLN A 6 35.59 -77.48 -23.55
CA GLN A 6 34.75 -76.34 -23.96
C GLN A 6 34.78 -75.27 -22.86
N ARG A 7 35.16 -74.04 -23.23
CA ARG A 7 35.03 -72.86 -22.41
C ARG A 7 33.76 -72.17 -22.82
N CYS A 8 32.73 -72.14 -21.93
CA CYS A 8 31.57 -71.28 -22.05
C CYS A 8 32.01 -69.89 -21.61
N GLY A 9 31.95 -68.92 -22.53
CA GLY A 9 32.10 -67.50 -22.23
C GLY A 9 30.74 -66.90 -21.87
N LEU A 10 30.64 -66.36 -20.65
CA LEU A 10 29.49 -65.62 -20.19
C LEU A 10 29.55 -64.15 -20.73
N VAL A 11 28.71 -63.80 -21.62
CA VAL A 11 28.57 -62.40 -22.07
C VAL A 11 27.58 -61.66 -21.13
N ALA A 12 28.09 -60.80 -20.27
CA ALA A 12 27.28 -59.94 -19.44
C ALA A 12 26.79 -58.73 -20.24
N VAL A 13 25.49 -58.66 -20.51
CA VAL A 13 24.84 -57.51 -21.09
C VAL A 13 24.54 -56.51 -20.00
N LEU A 14 25.30 -55.41 -19.91
CA LEU A 14 24.98 -54.25 -19.05
C LEU A 14 23.85 -53.47 -19.69
N ALA A 15 22.63 -53.56 -19.14
CA ALA A 15 21.52 -52.72 -19.48
C ALA A 15 21.72 -51.36 -18.77
N LEU A 16 22.04 -50.30 -19.53
CA LEU A 16 22.02 -48.91 -19.05
C LEU A 16 20.54 -48.49 -18.91
N VAL A 17 20.06 -48.45 -17.67
CA VAL A 17 18.76 -47.85 -17.34
C VAL A 17 18.97 -46.32 -17.30
N TRP A 18 18.56 -45.64 -18.36
CA TRP A 18 18.49 -44.17 -18.41
C TRP A 18 17.26 -43.76 -17.59
N SER A 19 17.45 -43.36 -16.32
CA SER A 19 16.41 -42.74 -15.52
C SER A 19 16.19 -41.33 -16.05
N SER A 20 15.14 -41.15 -16.88
CA SER A 20 14.65 -39.83 -17.24
C SER A 20 14.00 -39.19 -16.00
N VAL A 21 14.74 -38.33 -15.29
CA VAL A 21 14.18 -37.44 -14.28
C VAL A 21 13.31 -36.45 -15.03
N PRO A 22 11.98 -36.40 -14.78
CA PRO A 22 11.14 -35.43 -15.45
C PRO A 22 11.61 -34.01 -15.10
N PRO A 23 11.56 -33.04 -16.03
CA PRO A 23 11.92 -31.66 -15.73
C PRO A 23 11.05 -31.18 -14.59
N ARG A 24 11.69 -30.71 -13.50
CA ARG A 24 10.97 -30.03 -12.42
C ARG A 24 10.28 -28.82 -13.06
N ILE A 25 8.96 -28.85 -13.16
CA ILE A 25 8.15 -27.68 -13.49
C ILE A 25 8.44 -26.68 -12.37
N ARG A 26 9.30 -25.70 -12.66
CA ARG A 26 9.53 -24.57 -11.77
C ARG A 26 8.21 -23.79 -11.77
N ALA A 27 7.49 -23.81 -10.66
CA ALA A 27 6.32 -22.98 -10.52
C ALA A 27 6.73 -21.54 -10.90
N GLU A 28 6.02 -20.94 -11.85
CA GLU A 28 6.22 -19.53 -12.19
C GLU A 28 6.22 -18.71 -10.90
N PRO A 29 7.19 -17.82 -10.70
CA PRO A 29 7.25 -17.01 -9.50
C PRO A 29 5.96 -16.18 -9.42
N ARG A 30 5.11 -16.44 -8.43
CA ARG A 30 3.91 -15.66 -8.19
C ARG A 30 4.32 -14.25 -7.78
N LEU A 31 3.72 -13.24 -8.41
CA LEU A 31 3.85 -11.85 -8.01
C LEU A 31 2.45 -11.31 -7.69
N ASN A 32 2.18 -11.14 -6.40
CA ASN A 32 0.92 -10.60 -5.90
C ASN A 32 1.14 -9.14 -5.45
N VAL A 33 0.40 -8.23 -6.02
CA VAL A 33 0.52 -6.79 -5.75
C VAL A 33 -0.78 -6.29 -5.11
N LEU A 34 -0.66 -5.61 -3.97
CA LEU A 34 -1.73 -4.83 -3.39
C LEU A 34 -1.57 -3.37 -3.83
N ILE A 35 -2.62 -2.77 -4.37
CA ILE A 35 -2.71 -1.35 -4.68
C ILE A 35 -3.69 -0.73 -3.70
N SER A 36 -3.26 0.23 -2.89
CA SER A 36 -4.13 1.09 -2.09
C SER A 36 -4.27 2.41 -2.82
N ALA A 37 -5.50 2.74 -3.21
CA ALA A 37 -5.80 3.91 -4.02
C ALA A 37 -6.57 4.94 -3.21
N ASP A 38 -6.06 6.17 -3.16
CA ASP A 38 -6.62 7.33 -2.50
C ASP A 38 -6.89 8.45 -3.51
N MET A 39 -7.53 9.55 -3.11
CA MET A 39 -7.99 10.54 -4.07
C MET A 39 -7.26 11.88 -3.99
N GLU A 40 -6.90 12.34 -2.81
CA GLU A 40 -6.35 13.67 -2.57
C GLU A 40 -5.05 13.93 -3.32
N GLY A 41 -4.20 12.90 -3.44
CA GLY A 41 -2.92 12.97 -4.14
C GLY A 41 -2.98 12.80 -5.64
N VAL A 42 -4.15 12.52 -6.23
CA VAL A 42 -4.36 12.32 -7.67
C VAL A 42 -4.09 13.61 -8.46
N ALA A 43 -3.49 13.50 -9.64
CA ALA A 43 -3.29 14.64 -10.55
C ALA A 43 -4.62 15.31 -10.90
N GLY A 44 -4.65 16.65 -10.86
CA GLY A 44 -5.86 17.40 -11.13
C GLY A 44 -6.80 17.59 -9.94
N VAL A 45 -6.60 16.87 -8.84
CA VAL A 45 -7.33 17.06 -7.58
C VAL A 45 -6.60 18.09 -6.73
N VAL A 46 -7.27 19.19 -6.37
CA VAL A 46 -6.70 20.28 -5.55
C VAL A 46 -7.69 20.86 -4.53
N GLY A 47 -8.97 20.57 -4.65
CA GLY A 47 -10.03 21.15 -3.83
C GLY A 47 -10.94 20.12 -3.19
N GLU A 48 -11.48 20.45 -2.01
CA GLU A 48 -12.39 19.59 -1.24
C GLU A 48 -13.58 19.08 -2.06
N GLY A 49 -14.11 19.92 -2.97
CA GLY A 49 -15.24 19.52 -3.81
C GLY A 49 -14.95 18.33 -4.73
N GLN A 50 -13.69 18.09 -5.06
CA GLN A 50 -13.30 17.00 -5.94
C GLN A 50 -13.19 15.65 -5.21
N VAL A 51 -13.13 15.67 -3.87
CA VAL A 51 -12.97 14.48 -3.02
C VAL A 51 -14.22 14.16 -2.19
N GLN A 52 -15.21 15.07 -2.15
CA GLN A 52 -16.43 14.90 -1.36
C GLN A 52 -17.61 14.42 -2.20
N ALA A 53 -18.21 13.28 -1.83
CA ALA A 53 -19.29 12.63 -2.57
C ALA A 53 -20.55 13.50 -2.79
N SER A 54 -20.77 14.52 -1.95
CA SER A 54 -21.89 15.46 -2.07
C SER A 54 -21.65 16.61 -3.06
N SER A 55 -20.41 16.74 -3.58
CA SER A 55 -20.02 17.84 -4.46
C SER A 55 -20.22 17.48 -5.94
N PRO A 56 -20.62 18.46 -6.79
CA PRO A 56 -20.74 18.26 -8.23
C PRO A 56 -19.42 17.92 -8.93
N ASP A 57 -18.27 18.31 -8.36
CA ASP A 57 -16.94 18.05 -8.93
C ASP A 57 -16.36 16.66 -8.56
N TYR A 58 -17.04 15.92 -7.70
CA TYR A 58 -16.59 14.61 -7.23
C TYR A 58 -16.43 13.58 -8.35
N ASP A 59 -17.31 13.58 -9.35
CA ASP A 59 -17.21 12.66 -10.49
C ASP A 59 -15.91 12.85 -11.29
N LEU A 60 -15.39 14.08 -11.36
CA LEU A 60 -14.08 14.36 -11.95
C LEU A 60 -12.94 13.69 -11.16
N GLY A 61 -12.94 13.85 -9.83
CA GLY A 61 -11.95 13.19 -8.94
C GLY A 61 -11.96 11.68 -9.09
N ARG A 62 -13.14 11.07 -9.10
CA ARG A 62 -13.31 9.61 -9.30
C ARG A 62 -12.73 9.09 -10.62
N ARG A 63 -12.98 9.82 -11.73
CA ARG A 63 -12.45 9.45 -13.05
C ARG A 63 -10.93 9.53 -13.08
N MET A 64 -10.36 10.58 -12.51
CA MET A 64 -8.90 10.76 -12.43
C MET A 64 -8.27 9.67 -11.55
N MET A 65 -8.83 9.39 -10.38
CA MET A 65 -8.38 8.31 -9.48
C MET A 65 -8.44 6.95 -10.18
N THR A 66 -9.54 6.66 -10.88
CA THR A 66 -9.70 5.41 -11.62
C THR A 66 -8.66 5.27 -12.73
N ALA A 67 -8.36 6.35 -13.45
CA ALA A 67 -7.38 6.34 -14.55
C ALA A 67 -5.95 6.12 -14.04
N GLU A 68 -5.52 6.79 -12.96
CA GLU A 68 -4.20 6.56 -12.35
C GLU A 68 -4.07 5.16 -11.77
N THR A 69 -5.13 4.65 -11.12
CA THR A 69 -5.17 3.28 -10.61
C THR A 69 -5.04 2.26 -11.74
N ASN A 70 -5.72 2.48 -12.87
CA ASN A 70 -5.60 1.61 -14.05
C ASN A 70 -4.19 1.63 -14.65
N ALA A 71 -3.52 2.79 -14.67
CA ALA A 71 -2.13 2.87 -15.11
C ALA A 71 -1.21 2.00 -14.25
N ALA A 72 -1.42 2.00 -12.92
CA ALA A 72 -0.68 1.16 -12.00
C ALA A 72 -1.01 -0.34 -12.16
N ILE A 73 -2.29 -0.69 -12.34
CA ILE A 73 -2.73 -2.09 -12.59
C ILE A 73 -2.07 -2.63 -13.86
N ALA A 74 -2.13 -1.87 -14.96
CA ALA A 74 -1.55 -2.27 -16.23
C ALA A 74 -0.04 -2.49 -16.12
N ALA A 75 0.67 -1.59 -15.42
CA ALA A 75 2.10 -1.70 -15.16
C ALA A 75 2.45 -2.92 -14.28
N ALA A 76 1.64 -3.21 -13.26
CA ALA A 76 1.85 -4.38 -12.41
C ALA A 76 1.74 -5.69 -13.21
N PHE A 77 0.71 -5.84 -14.06
CA PHE A 77 0.60 -7.00 -14.93
C PHE A 77 1.71 -7.06 -15.98
N ALA A 78 2.13 -5.93 -16.53
CA ALA A 78 3.28 -5.88 -17.46
C ALA A 78 4.59 -6.28 -16.77
N ALA A 79 4.74 -6.01 -15.47
CA ALA A 79 5.87 -6.46 -14.65
C ALA A 79 5.77 -7.93 -14.19
N GLY A 80 4.75 -8.69 -14.63
CA GLY A 80 4.57 -10.10 -14.35
C GLY A 80 3.72 -10.40 -13.13
N ALA A 81 2.92 -9.44 -12.63
CA ALA A 81 1.98 -9.73 -11.56
C ALA A 81 0.97 -10.80 -11.99
N THR A 82 0.79 -11.81 -11.14
CA THR A 82 -0.19 -12.89 -11.32
C THR A 82 -1.52 -12.57 -10.66
N ARG A 83 -1.51 -11.70 -9.66
CA ARG A 83 -2.68 -11.17 -8.97
C ARG A 83 -2.46 -9.70 -8.60
N VAL A 84 -3.42 -8.86 -8.91
CA VAL A 84 -3.48 -7.47 -8.46
C VAL A 84 -4.78 -7.29 -7.70
N THR A 85 -4.67 -6.88 -6.43
CA THR A 85 -5.81 -6.49 -5.59
C THR A 85 -5.76 -5.00 -5.40
N VAL A 86 -6.86 -4.31 -5.67
CA VAL A 86 -7.01 -2.86 -5.51
C VAL A 86 -7.97 -2.61 -4.36
N VAL A 87 -7.55 -1.79 -3.42
CA VAL A 87 -8.40 -1.29 -2.33
C VAL A 87 -8.77 0.15 -2.65
N ASP A 88 -10.06 0.41 -2.72
CA ASP A 88 -10.58 1.78 -2.76
C ASP A 88 -10.46 2.36 -1.34
N ALA A 89 -9.46 3.19 -1.13
CA ALA A 89 -9.01 3.59 0.19
C ALA A 89 -9.54 4.98 0.61
N HIS A 90 -10.19 5.71 -0.29
CA HIS A 90 -10.69 7.06 -0.01
C HIS A 90 -12.10 7.04 0.59
N GLY A 91 -12.30 7.79 1.67
CA GLY A 91 -13.62 8.11 2.23
C GLY A 91 -14.53 6.88 2.43
N SER A 92 -15.61 6.78 1.65
CA SER A 92 -16.55 5.65 1.73
C SER A 92 -16.05 4.34 1.12
N GLY A 93 -14.91 4.34 0.42
CA GLY A 93 -14.40 3.19 -0.32
C GLY A 93 -15.24 2.83 -1.55
N THR A 94 -15.99 3.79 -2.11
CA THR A 94 -16.86 3.57 -3.29
C THR A 94 -16.57 4.57 -4.41
N ASN A 95 -15.32 4.99 -4.51
CA ASN A 95 -14.88 6.08 -5.38
C ASN A 95 -14.44 5.57 -6.76
N LEU A 96 -13.67 4.49 -6.80
CA LEU A 96 -13.26 3.85 -8.05
C LEU A 96 -14.48 3.38 -8.84
N LEU A 97 -14.43 3.55 -10.16
CA LEU A 97 -15.54 3.22 -11.05
C LEU A 97 -15.48 1.74 -11.47
N PRO A 98 -16.34 0.84 -10.93
CA PRO A 98 -16.18 -0.61 -11.15
C PRO A 98 -16.29 -1.05 -12.60
N ARG A 99 -16.98 -0.25 -13.44
CA ARG A 99 -17.10 -0.52 -14.88
C ARG A 99 -15.89 -0.09 -15.69
N GLU A 100 -15.05 0.78 -15.10
CA GLU A 100 -13.89 1.38 -15.76
C GLU A 100 -12.56 0.81 -15.22
N ILE A 101 -12.57 0.16 -14.05
CA ILE A 101 -11.39 -0.53 -13.51
C ILE A 101 -10.99 -1.70 -14.43
N ASP A 102 -9.69 -1.87 -14.62
CA ASP A 102 -9.13 -3.00 -15.37
C ASP A 102 -9.65 -4.32 -14.81
N ARG A 103 -10.41 -5.04 -15.63
CA ARG A 103 -11.13 -6.27 -15.27
C ARG A 103 -10.24 -7.43 -14.81
N ARG A 104 -8.91 -7.32 -14.95
CA ARG A 104 -7.96 -8.31 -14.47
C ARG A 104 -7.69 -8.16 -12.96
N ALA A 105 -7.91 -6.98 -12.41
CA ALA A 105 -7.73 -6.70 -10.99
C ALA A 105 -8.94 -7.12 -10.16
N ILE A 106 -8.70 -7.47 -8.90
CA ILE A 106 -9.73 -7.66 -7.89
C ILE A 106 -9.94 -6.32 -7.19
N LEU A 107 -11.14 -5.75 -7.31
CA LEU A 107 -11.50 -4.51 -6.62
C LEU A 107 -12.13 -4.84 -5.25
N VAL A 108 -11.57 -4.26 -4.20
CA VAL A 108 -12.13 -4.22 -2.84
C VAL A 108 -12.73 -2.85 -2.61
N SER A 109 -14.01 -2.79 -2.32
CA SER A 109 -14.76 -1.53 -2.24
C SER A 109 -15.74 -1.52 -1.07
N GLY A 110 -15.95 -0.35 -0.49
CA GLY A 110 -16.91 -0.07 0.59
C GLY A 110 -16.32 -0.17 1.99
N PHE A 111 -16.59 0.83 2.83
CA PHE A 111 -16.26 0.81 4.26
C PHE A 111 -17.50 0.50 5.11
N PRO A 112 -17.33 -0.11 6.32
CA PRO A 112 -16.08 -0.44 7.00
C PRO A 112 -15.42 -1.72 6.48
N MET A 113 -14.08 -1.66 6.28
CA MET A 113 -13.25 -2.83 5.99
C MET A 113 -12.42 -3.20 7.21
N PRO A 114 -12.34 -4.48 7.64
CA PRO A 114 -11.53 -4.88 8.81
C PRO A 114 -10.05 -4.54 8.71
N GLY A 115 -9.51 -4.47 7.50
CA GLY A 115 -8.12 -4.06 7.21
C GLY A 115 -7.98 -2.62 6.75
N GLY A 116 -9.06 -1.80 6.80
CA GLY A 116 -9.05 -0.41 6.37
C GLY A 116 -8.54 -0.23 4.95
N MET A 117 -7.76 0.81 4.71
CA MET A 117 -7.10 1.13 3.43
C MET A 117 -6.17 0.02 2.91
N MET A 118 -5.83 -0.97 3.76
CA MET A 118 -4.94 -2.09 3.46
C MET A 118 -5.67 -3.43 3.44
N GLN A 119 -6.99 -3.43 3.21
CA GLN A 119 -7.78 -4.66 3.19
C GLN A 119 -7.19 -5.70 2.21
N GLY A 120 -6.89 -6.89 2.73
CA GLY A 120 -6.26 -7.96 1.98
C GLY A 120 -4.72 -7.99 2.06
N ILE A 121 -4.11 -7.11 2.86
CA ILE A 121 -2.68 -7.22 3.16
C ILE A 121 -2.41 -8.48 3.98
N GLY A 122 -1.35 -9.20 3.65
CA GLY A 122 -0.92 -10.41 4.33
C GLY A 122 0.39 -10.92 3.75
N PRO A 123 0.96 -12.00 4.32
CA PRO A 123 2.26 -12.52 3.92
C PRO A 123 2.28 -13.15 2.51
N ASP A 124 1.15 -13.24 1.85
CA ASP A 124 1.01 -13.71 0.47
C ASP A 124 1.09 -12.59 -0.58
N GLN A 125 1.23 -11.33 -0.14
CA GLN A 125 1.54 -10.21 -1.00
C GLN A 125 3.06 -10.04 -1.15
N ASP A 126 3.51 -9.62 -2.34
CA ASP A 126 4.93 -9.43 -2.65
C ASP A 126 5.33 -7.94 -2.67
N ALA A 127 4.36 -7.05 -2.84
CA ALA A 127 4.58 -5.61 -2.89
C ALA A 127 3.29 -4.83 -2.64
N VAL A 128 3.43 -3.61 -2.09
CA VAL A 128 2.36 -2.62 -1.99
C VAL A 128 2.69 -1.40 -2.83
N VAL A 129 1.70 -0.93 -3.57
CA VAL A 129 1.70 0.28 -4.40
C VAL A 129 0.65 1.24 -3.87
N PHE A 130 1.01 2.49 -3.64
CA PHE A 130 0.14 3.55 -3.16
C PHE A 130 -0.13 4.55 -4.27
N ILE A 131 -1.39 4.78 -4.61
CA ILE A 131 -1.82 5.70 -5.68
C ILE A 131 -2.63 6.84 -5.08
N GLY A 132 -2.28 8.07 -5.48
CA GLY A 132 -3.05 9.25 -5.10
C GLY A 132 -2.96 9.62 -3.62
N TYR A 133 -1.88 9.28 -2.94
CA TYR A 133 -1.66 9.57 -1.53
C TYR A 133 -1.28 11.04 -1.29
N HIS A 134 -1.64 11.54 -0.15
CA HIS A 134 -1.32 12.87 0.37
C HIS A 134 -0.46 12.78 1.64
N THR A 135 0.00 13.92 2.14
CA THR A 135 0.80 14.01 3.36
C THR A 135 -0.07 14.06 4.61
N HIS A 136 0.51 13.81 5.78
CA HIS A 136 -0.18 13.90 7.07
C HIS A 136 -0.65 15.32 7.39
N ALA A 137 -1.50 15.45 8.41
CA ALA A 137 -2.00 16.72 8.90
C ALA A 137 -0.86 17.68 9.28
N GLY A 138 -1.00 18.96 8.96
CA GLY A 138 -0.09 20.02 9.40
C GLY A 138 1.14 20.25 8.53
N VAL A 139 1.36 19.47 7.46
CA VAL A 139 2.51 19.68 6.55
C VAL A 139 2.24 20.85 5.61
N ALA A 140 3.21 21.76 5.53
CA ALA A 140 3.14 22.91 4.63
C ALA A 140 3.18 22.48 3.16
N PHE A 141 2.40 23.14 2.31
CA PHE A 141 2.33 22.88 0.87
C PHE A 141 1.76 21.51 0.47
N GLY A 142 1.31 20.68 1.44
CA GLY A 142 0.60 19.45 1.18
C GLY A 142 -0.82 19.73 0.70
N ILE A 143 -1.20 19.15 -0.44
CA ILE A 143 -2.55 19.31 -0.99
C ILE A 143 -3.51 18.43 -0.20
N LEU A 144 -4.57 19.05 0.36
CA LEU A 144 -5.61 18.41 1.15
C LEU A 144 -5.06 17.53 2.31
N GLY A 145 -3.84 17.83 2.80
CA GLY A 145 -3.14 17.02 3.81
C GLY A 145 -3.94 16.88 5.10
N HIS A 146 -4.14 15.62 5.54
CA HIS A 146 -4.81 15.24 6.78
C HIS A 146 -4.36 13.84 7.21
N THR A 147 -4.96 13.23 8.22
CA THR A 147 -4.73 11.83 8.60
C THR A 147 -6.06 11.21 8.95
N ASP A 148 -6.54 10.29 8.11
CA ASP A 148 -7.86 9.63 8.16
C ASP A 148 -9.02 10.65 8.14
N THR A 149 -9.16 11.49 9.18
CA THR A 149 -10.15 12.58 9.26
C THR A 149 -9.52 13.87 9.79
N ASP A 150 -10.22 15.00 9.60
CA ASP A 150 -9.81 16.28 10.21
C ASP A 150 -9.90 16.25 11.77
N GLY A 151 -10.47 15.19 12.36
CA GLY A 151 -10.50 14.96 13.81
C GLY A 151 -9.15 14.62 14.42
N LEU A 152 -8.21 14.10 13.62
CA LEU A 152 -6.87 13.74 14.05
C LEU A 152 -5.88 14.87 13.72
N ARG A 153 -5.42 15.58 14.75
CA ARG A 153 -4.47 16.70 14.56
C ARG A 153 -3.05 16.23 14.30
N ARG A 154 -2.65 15.15 14.96
CA ARG A 154 -1.29 14.61 14.90
C ARG A 154 -1.29 13.13 15.26
N VAL A 155 -0.59 12.33 14.47
CA VAL A 155 -0.38 10.92 14.72
C VAL A 155 1.11 10.64 14.77
N VAL A 156 1.57 9.98 15.84
CA VAL A 156 2.99 9.67 16.05
C VAL A 156 3.17 8.17 16.26
N LEU A 157 3.94 7.54 15.40
CA LEU A 157 4.24 6.11 15.44
C LEU A 157 5.72 5.91 15.79
N ASN A 158 6.00 5.31 16.95
CA ASN A 158 7.37 5.14 17.46
C ASN A 158 8.22 6.43 17.43
N GLY A 159 7.61 7.58 17.72
CA GLY A 159 8.30 8.88 17.77
C GLY A 159 8.39 9.62 16.42
N HIS A 160 7.89 9.04 15.32
CA HIS A 160 7.80 9.69 14.01
C HIS A 160 6.38 10.14 13.73
N GLU A 161 6.19 11.38 13.32
CA GLU A 161 4.91 11.83 12.77
C GLU A 161 4.60 11.08 11.50
N VAL A 162 3.36 10.62 11.36
CA VAL A 162 2.92 9.81 10.23
C VAL A 162 1.48 10.17 9.84
N GLY A 163 1.20 10.05 8.55
CA GLY A 163 -0.15 9.97 8.01
C GLY A 163 -0.51 8.54 7.64
N GLU A 164 -1.50 8.44 6.78
CA GLU A 164 -2.03 7.17 6.26
C GLU A 164 -0.95 6.33 5.58
N PHE A 165 -0.10 6.97 4.76
CA PHE A 165 1.04 6.26 4.15
C PHE A 165 1.89 5.55 5.21
N GLY A 166 2.27 6.25 6.27
CA GLY A 166 3.14 5.69 7.31
C GLY A 166 2.50 4.53 8.07
N LEU A 167 1.21 4.66 8.44
CA LEU A 167 0.44 3.60 9.08
C LEU A 167 0.30 2.38 8.16
N ASN A 168 -0.01 2.60 6.88
CA ASN A 168 -0.21 1.57 5.87
C ASN A 168 1.11 0.85 5.51
N ALA A 169 2.20 1.59 5.33
CA ALA A 169 3.52 1.02 5.08
C ALA A 169 4.04 0.20 6.27
N ALA A 170 3.79 0.66 7.52
CA ALA A 170 4.13 -0.08 8.72
C ALA A 170 3.30 -1.37 8.85
N LEU A 171 2.01 -1.34 8.49
CA LEU A 171 1.17 -2.54 8.48
C LEU A 171 1.66 -3.54 7.42
N ALA A 172 2.01 -3.09 6.22
CA ALA A 172 2.63 -3.93 5.20
C ALA A 172 3.95 -4.55 5.70
N GLY A 173 4.80 -3.73 6.32
CA GLY A 173 6.07 -4.14 6.91
C GLY A 173 5.94 -5.17 8.02
N HIS A 174 4.84 -5.15 8.80
CA HIS A 174 4.52 -6.19 9.78
C HIS A 174 4.41 -7.58 9.15
N PHE A 175 3.82 -7.66 7.95
CA PHE A 175 3.73 -8.91 7.18
C PHE A 175 4.98 -9.20 6.33
N GLY A 176 6.01 -8.35 6.40
CA GLY A 176 7.23 -8.48 5.61
C GLY A 176 7.10 -8.02 4.17
N VAL A 177 6.04 -7.27 3.83
CA VAL A 177 5.75 -6.79 2.48
C VAL A 177 6.31 -5.37 2.31
N PRO A 178 7.12 -5.09 1.26
CA PRO A 178 7.65 -3.77 1.02
C PRO A 178 6.60 -2.83 0.41
N ALA A 179 6.60 -1.56 0.86
CA ALA A 179 6.01 -0.44 0.17
C ALA A 179 6.95 -0.02 -0.97
N VAL A 180 6.60 -0.35 -2.22
CA VAL A 180 7.54 -0.19 -3.33
C VAL A 180 7.33 1.08 -4.13
N PHE A 181 6.10 1.62 -4.12
CA PHE A 181 5.74 2.77 -4.95
C PHE A 181 4.71 3.67 -4.25
N VAL A 182 4.83 4.98 -4.50
CA VAL A 182 3.82 5.96 -4.11
C VAL A 182 3.71 7.06 -5.17
N SER A 183 2.47 7.48 -5.50
CA SER A 183 2.17 8.69 -6.26
C SER A 183 1.38 9.68 -5.41
N GLY A 184 1.65 10.96 -5.59
CA GLY A 184 0.99 12.03 -4.86
C GLY A 184 1.58 13.41 -5.16
N ASP A 185 1.29 14.39 -4.32
CA ASP A 185 1.98 15.68 -4.39
C ASP A 185 3.43 15.60 -3.88
N ARG A 186 4.18 16.68 -4.04
CA ARG A 186 5.59 16.76 -3.60
C ARG A 186 5.74 16.43 -2.12
N ALA A 187 4.88 17.01 -1.26
CA ALA A 187 4.97 16.83 0.17
C ALA A 187 4.69 15.37 0.59
N ALA A 188 3.72 14.71 -0.05
CA ALA A 188 3.43 13.31 0.17
C ALA A 188 4.62 12.39 -0.20
N ILE A 189 5.30 12.69 -1.30
CA ILE A 189 6.48 11.90 -1.72
C ILE A 189 7.65 12.11 -0.76
N ASP A 190 7.86 13.33 -0.30
CA ASP A 190 8.94 13.65 0.64
C ASP A 190 8.68 13.01 2.01
N ASP A 191 7.42 13.02 2.49
CA ASP A 191 6.96 12.33 3.71
C ASP A 191 7.18 10.80 3.59
N ALA A 192 6.75 10.20 2.50
CA ALA A 192 6.94 8.77 2.25
C ALA A 192 8.42 8.36 2.23
N ARG A 193 9.29 9.16 1.62
CA ARG A 193 10.74 8.92 1.59
C ARG A 193 11.42 9.11 2.94
N GLY A 194 10.86 9.96 3.81
CA GLY A 194 11.32 10.09 5.20
C GLY A 194 11.21 8.77 5.97
N LEU A 195 10.20 7.95 5.68
CA LEU A 195 9.96 6.65 6.32
C LEU A 195 10.54 5.46 5.51
N CYS A 196 10.47 5.53 4.20
CA CYS A 196 10.87 4.48 3.25
C CYS A 196 11.82 5.07 2.19
N PRO A 197 13.12 5.28 2.49
CA PRO A 197 14.05 5.99 1.59
C PRO A 197 14.18 5.38 0.20
N GLU A 198 14.02 4.05 0.09
CA GLU A 198 14.15 3.30 -1.16
C GLU A 198 12.86 3.25 -2.00
N ILE A 199 11.77 3.88 -1.55
CA ILE A 199 10.50 3.86 -2.27
C ILE A 199 10.60 4.62 -3.60
N GLU A 200 10.01 4.08 -4.64
CA GLU A 200 9.83 4.80 -5.90
C GLU A 200 8.68 5.80 -5.76
N GLY A 201 8.97 7.08 -5.87
CA GLY A 201 7.98 8.16 -5.71
C GLY A 201 7.75 8.91 -7.01
N VAL A 202 6.49 9.11 -7.40
CA VAL A 202 6.09 9.91 -8.56
C VAL A 202 5.30 11.13 -8.11
N VAL A 203 5.88 12.31 -8.31
CA VAL A 203 5.21 13.60 -8.05
C VAL A 203 4.32 13.93 -9.24
N VAL A 204 3.01 14.06 -8.99
CA VAL A 204 2.01 14.41 -10.01
C VAL A 204 1.54 15.86 -9.90
N LYS A 205 1.82 16.52 -8.79
CA LYS A 205 1.54 17.95 -8.55
C LYS A 205 2.43 18.53 -7.46
N GLU A 206 2.52 19.86 -7.41
CA GLU A 206 3.26 20.59 -6.37
C GLU A 206 2.39 21.66 -5.77
N GLY A 207 2.15 21.59 -4.46
CA GLY A 207 1.31 22.53 -3.74
C GLY A 207 1.95 23.91 -3.55
N PHE A 208 1.16 24.96 -3.68
CA PHE A 208 1.48 26.31 -3.21
C PHE A 208 0.83 26.59 -1.85
N THR A 209 -0.38 26.03 -1.65
CA THR A 209 -1.14 26.03 -0.40
C THR A 209 -1.86 24.71 -0.27
N ARG A 210 -2.68 24.50 0.75
CA ARG A 210 -3.49 23.28 0.94
C ARG A 210 -4.45 23.00 -0.24
N THR A 211 -4.88 24.04 -0.98
CA THR A 211 -5.90 23.95 -2.04
C THR A 211 -5.47 24.65 -3.34
N SER A 212 -4.17 24.85 -3.55
CA SER A 212 -3.64 25.46 -4.77
C SER A 212 -2.32 24.79 -5.15
N ALA A 213 -2.20 24.32 -6.40
CA ALA A 213 -1.05 23.57 -6.87
C ALA A 213 -0.71 23.86 -8.34
N ARG A 214 0.55 23.59 -8.68
CA ARG A 214 0.98 23.38 -10.06
C ARG A 214 0.74 21.91 -10.43
N LEU A 215 -0.01 21.69 -11.50
CA LEU A 215 -0.39 20.35 -11.97
C LEU A 215 0.44 19.96 -13.20
N ILE A 216 0.67 18.67 -13.36
CA ILE A 216 1.03 18.10 -14.66
C ILE A 216 -0.24 17.57 -15.35
N PRO A 217 -0.27 17.44 -16.68
CA PRO A 217 -1.42 16.86 -17.37
C PRO A 217 -1.73 15.46 -16.87
N PRO A 218 -3.02 15.07 -16.71
CA PRO A 218 -3.39 13.75 -16.20
C PRO A 218 -2.79 12.58 -16.99
N GLU A 219 -2.71 12.68 -18.29
CA GLU A 219 -2.11 11.64 -19.16
C GLU A 219 -0.61 11.47 -18.88
N GLU A 220 0.09 12.57 -18.61
CA GLU A 220 1.51 12.53 -18.23
C GLU A 220 1.68 11.93 -16.83
N ALA A 221 0.77 12.20 -15.90
CA ALA A 221 0.76 11.57 -14.58
C ALA A 221 0.59 10.05 -14.70
N GLN A 222 -0.40 9.59 -15.46
CA GLN A 222 -0.64 8.16 -15.73
C GLN A 222 0.58 7.48 -16.34
N LYS A 223 1.23 8.12 -17.31
CA LYS A 223 2.46 7.60 -17.91
C LYS A 223 3.57 7.46 -16.88
N ARG A 224 3.86 8.49 -16.09
CA ARG A 224 4.89 8.47 -15.04
C ARG A 224 4.59 7.42 -13.96
N ILE A 225 3.33 7.25 -13.58
CA ILE A 225 2.88 6.21 -12.64
C ILE A 225 3.18 4.83 -13.23
N SER A 226 2.75 4.58 -14.47
CA SER A 226 2.99 3.30 -15.14
C SER A 226 4.49 2.95 -15.21
N GLU A 227 5.32 3.89 -15.64
CA GLU A 227 6.78 3.71 -15.70
C GLU A 227 7.38 3.50 -14.30
N GLY A 228 6.95 4.28 -13.29
CA GLY A 228 7.42 4.20 -11.92
C GLY A 228 7.05 2.87 -11.25
N VAL A 229 5.82 2.40 -11.39
CA VAL A 229 5.39 1.09 -10.90
C VAL A 229 6.21 -0.03 -11.54
N GLY A 230 6.45 0.04 -12.84
CA GLY A 230 7.31 -0.93 -13.55
C GLY A 230 8.72 -0.99 -12.95
N ARG A 231 9.37 0.18 -12.74
CA ARG A 231 10.70 0.26 -12.10
C ARG A 231 10.68 -0.26 -10.66
N ALA A 232 9.68 0.13 -9.87
CA ALA A 232 9.54 -0.29 -8.48
C ALA A 232 9.42 -1.81 -8.35
N LEU A 233 8.54 -2.43 -9.13
CA LEU A 233 8.33 -3.88 -9.11
C LEU A 233 9.57 -4.66 -9.60
N ALA A 234 10.29 -4.13 -10.58
CA ALA A 234 11.55 -4.75 -11.06
C ALA A 234 12.63 -4.81 -9.97
N ARG A 235 12.68 -3.80 -9.09
CA ARG A 235 13.67 -3.72 -7.99
C ARG A 235 13.10 -4.04 -6.60
N ARG A 236 11.87 -4.56 -6.49
CA ARG A 236 11.17 -4.78 -5.21
C ARG A 236 11.97 -5.55 -4.18
N ALA A 237 12.80 -6.51 -4.61
CA ALA A 237 13.65 -7.29 -3.70
C ALA A 237 14.75 -6.46 -3.00
N ALA A 238 15.08 -5.28 -3.54
CA ALA A 238 16.03 -4.35 -2.93
C ALA A 238 15.37 -3.30 -2.03
N ILE A 239 14.03 -3.24 -2.01
CA ILE A 239 13.27 -2.30 -1.16
C ILE A 239 12.89 -3.01 0.13
N PRO A 240 13.44 -2.60 1.29
CA PRO A 240 13.13 -3.25 2.55
C PRO A 240 11.71 -2.90 3.01
N PRO A 241 10.98 -3.85 3.64
CA PRO A 241 9.74 -3.54 4.33
C PRO A 241 10.00 -2.63 5.54
N LEU A 242 9.11 -1.70 5.81
CA LEU A 242 9.19 -0.81 6.99
C LEU A 242 8.94 -1.61 8.27
N ARG A 243 9.99 -1.89 9.03
CA ARG A 243 9.91 -2.64 10.27
C ARG A 243 10.02 -1.72 11.47
N LEU A 244 9.07 -1.86 12.39
CA LEU A 244 9.06 -1.09 13.64
C LEU A 244 9.66 -1.90 14.78
N THR A 245 10.33 -1.21 15.69
CA THR A 245 10.77 -1.79 16.96
C THR A 245 9.60 -1.98 17.91
N VAL A 246 9.55 -3.10 18.61
CA VAL A 246 8.53 -3.38 19.62
C VAL A 246 9.02 -3.02 21.04
N PRO A 247 8.14 -2.55 21.94
CA PRO A 247 6.72 -2.32 21.73
C PRO A 247 6.47 -1.15 20.77
N ILE A 248 5.49 -1.31 19.88
CA ILE A 248 5.06 -0.24 18.99
C ILE A 248 4.19 0.71 19.79
N THR A 249 4.46 2.00 19.69
CA THR A 249 3.73 3.07 20.35
C THR A 249 3.03 3.94 19.32
N LEU A 250 1.73 4.10 19.45
CA LEU A 250 0.93 5.06 18.72
C LEU A 250 0.46 6.15 19.68
N GLU A 251 0.75 7.41 19.35
CA GLU A 251 0.16 8.58 20.01
C GLU A 251 -0.73 9.30 19.01
N VAL A 252 -1.93 9.67 19.46
CA VAL A 252 -2.89 10.40 18.63
C VAL A 252 -3.31 11.65 19.38
N GLU A 253 -3.07 12.82 18.77
CA GLU A 253 -3.60 14.08 19.22
C GLU A 253 -4.91 14.39 18.47
N LEU A 254 -5.97 14.55 19.23
CA LEU A 254 -7.34 14.77 18.80
C LEU A 254 -7.73 16.25 18.87
N GLN A 255 -8.80 16.65 18.21
CA GLN A 255 -9.26 18.03 18.18
C GLN A 255 -9.78 18.48 19.56
N THR A 256 -10.45 17.60 20.30
CA THR A 256 -11.15 17.93 21.55
C THR A 256 -10.81 16.97 22.68
N THR A 257 -11.00 17.45 23.90
CA THR A 257 -10.87 16.61 25.11
C THR A 257 -11.91 15.50 25.15
N VAL A 258 -13.12 15.72 24.64
CA VAL A 258 -14.20 14.73 24.61
C VAL A 258 -13.84 13.54 23.71
N GLN A 259 -13.26 13.80 22.53
CA GLN A 259 -12.78 12.73 21.66
C GLN A 259 -11.69 11.89 22.35
N ALA A 260 -10.77 12.55 23.04
CA ALA A 260 -9.72 11.87 23.77
C ALA A 260 -10.25 11.14 25.03
N ASP A 261 -11.31 11.63 25.68
CA ASP A 261 -12.00 10.91 26.76
C ASP A 261 -12.64 9.63 26.24
N ASN A 262 -13.32 9.68 25.09
CA ASN A 262 -13.91 8.53 24.42
C ASN A 262 -12.84 7.49 24.01
N ALA A 263 -11.74 7.93 23.42
CA ALA A 263 -10.64 7.03 23.04
C ALA A 263 -9.99 6.36 24.25
N ALA A 264 -9.90 7.07 25.39
CA ALA A 264 -9.34 6.54 26.64
C ALA A 264 -10.21 5.47 27.32
N LEU A 265 -11.47 5.27 26.89
CA LEU A 265 -12.31 4.16 27.34
C LEU A 265 -11.85 2.80 26.80
N VAL A 266 -11.03 2.79 25.77
CA VAL A 266 -10.50 1.55 25.20
C VAL A 266 -9.46 0.95 26.14
N PRO A 267 -9.60 -0.33 26.53
CA PRO A 267 -8.64 -0.97 27.44
C PRO A 267 -7.20 -0.88 26.93
N GLY A 268 -6.28 -0.49 27.81
CA GLY A 268 -4.86 -0.35 27.48
C GLY A 268 -4.46 0.99 26.88
N VAL A 269 -5.41 1.90 26.66
CA VAL A 269 -5.14 3.27 26.22
C VAL A 269 -4.77 4.15 27.40
N GLU A 270 -3.68 4.88 27.28
CA GLU A 270 -3.18 5.85 28.24
C GLU A 270 -3.61 7.26 27.81
N ARG A 271 -4.17 8.05 28.74
CA ARG A 271 -4.39 9.48 28.56
C ARG A 271 -3.09 10.24 28.81
N VAL A 272 -2.49 10.84 27.78
CA VAL A 272 -1.21 11.57 27.88
C VAL A 272 -1.43 13.00 28.39
N ASN A 273 -2.42 13.67 27.81
CA ASN A 273 -2.81 15.04 28.19
C ASN A 273 -4.27 15.33 27.82
N GLY A 274 -4.68 16.60 27.76
CA GLY A 274 -6.06 17.03 27.46
C GLY A 274 -6.62 16.52 26.14
N THR A 275 -5.79 16.29 25.12
CA THR A 275 -6.22 15.89 23.78
C THR A 275 -5.46 14.71 23.20
N THR A 276 -4.43 14.20 23.89
CA THR A 276 -3.57 13.13 23.38
C THR A 276 -3.79 11.83 24.13
N VAL A 277 -3.97 10.76 23.37
CA VAL A 277 -4.00 9.38 23.87
C VAL A 277 -2.80 8.61 23.31
N ARG A 278 -2.42 7.55 24.03
CA ARG A 278 -1.33 6.64 23.65
C ARG A 278 -1.78 5.20 23.79
N TYR A 279 -1.43 4.40 22.79
CA TYR A 279 -1.63 2.96 22.82
C TYR A 279 -0.33 2.24 22.47
N ARG A 280 -0.06 1.11 23.14
CA ARG A 280 1.13 0.29 22.92
C ARG A 280 0.73 -1.15 22.65
N SER A 281 1.36 -1.76 21.64
CA SER A 281 1.19 -3.18 21.32
C SER A 281 2.48 -3.79 20.79
N GLY A 282 2.61 -5.11 20.90
CA GLY A 282 3.63 -5.89 20.18
C GLY A 282 3.27 -6.15 18.71
N SER A 283 2.05 -5.78 18.29
CA SER A 283 1.51 -6.06 16.95
C SER A 283 1.09 -4.77 16.25
N MET A 284 1.60 -4.55 15.03
CA MET A 284 1.14 -3.44 14.19
C MET A 284 -0.33 -3.60 13.78
N VAL A 285 -0.85 -4.81 13.73
CA VAL A 285 -2.28 -5.05 13.44
C VAL A 285 -3.17 -4.45 14.54
N ASP A 286 -2.79 -4.58 15.81
CA ASP A 286 -3.54 -3.99 16.90
C ASP A 286 -3.44 -2.46 16.91
N ILE A 287 -2.25 -1.93 16.63
CA ILE A 287 -2.01 -0.49 16.48
C ILE A 287 -2.89 0.08 15.36
N TYR A 288 -2.92 -0.59 14.21
CA TYR A 288 -3.71 -0.17 13.05
C TYR A 288 -5.21 -0.21 13.32
N ARG A 289 -5.69 -1.26 13.99
CA ARG A 289 -7.10 -1.34 14.41
C ARG A 289 -7.47 -0.24 15.40
N PHE A 290 -6.54 0.08 16.31
CA PHE A 290 -6.74 1.17 17.24
C PHE A 290 -6.79 2.53 16.53
N SER A 291 -5.91 2.81 15.55
CA SER A 291 -5.99 4.06 14.76
C SER A 291 -7.33 4.20 14.06
N MET A 292 -7.81 3.16 13.37
CA MET A 292 -9.13 3.15 12.73
C MET A 292 -10.29 3.34 13.72
N LEU A 293 -10.17 2.83 14.94
CA LEU A 293 -11.19 3.04 15.97
C LEU A 293 -11.21 4.49 16.46
N VAL A 294 -10.02 5.07 16.72
CA VAL A 294 -9.91 6.46 17.17
C VAL A 294 -10.41 7.42 16.11
N ASP A 295 -10.10 7.16 14.84
CA ASP A 295 -10.65 7.90 13.70
C ASP A 295 -12.19 7.95 13.77
N ARG A 296 -12.86 6.80 13.89
CA ARG A 296 -14.32 6.71 14.02
C ARG A 296 -14.91 7.39 15.24
N LEU A 297 -14.15 7.48 16.34
CA LEU A 297 -14.58 8.18 17.55
C LEU A 297 -14.36 9.69 17.46
N SER A 298 -13.61 10.16 16.45
CA SER A 298 -13.24 11.55 16.25
C SER A 298 -14.09 12.27 15.20
N GLY A 299 -14.84 11.51 14.38
CA GLY A 299 -15.72 12.01 13.30
C GLY A 299 -17.12 12.40 13.75
#